data_e85909b1264d4f48f15debd1fd673504
#
_entry.id   e85909b1264d4f48f15debd1fd673504
#
_cell.length_a   1.000
_cell.length_b   1.000
_cell.length_c   1.000
_cell.angle_alpha   90.00
_cell.angle_beta   90.00
_cell.angle_gamma   90.00
#
_symmetry.space_group_name_H-M   'P 1'
#
loop_
_entity.id
_entity.type
_entity.pdbx_description
1 polymer ?
#
loop_
_entity_poly.entity_id
_entity_poly.type
_entity_poly.pdbx_seq_one_letter_code
_entity_poly.pdbx_strand_id
1 'polypeptide(L)'
;MNYYDEIKNKIINNEIYNKVKDYSKERNKVITYFEIGKLLEEAGSKYGDDIIGEYSNKLVQEVGKKYNKRTLFRMKQFYNVFSNEKVSTLWTQLTWSHYREVLSLEDIN
;
A
#
# COMPACT_ATOMS: atom_id res chain seq x y z
N MET A 1 12.83 13.49 6.55
CA MET A 1 11.58 12.74 6.43
C MET A 1 11.83 11.26 6.64
N ASN A 2 11.08 10.63 7.51
CA ASN A 2 11.23 9.20 7.77
C ASN A 2 10.09 8.44 7.09
N TYR A 3 10.40 7.83 5.95
CA TYR A 3 9.39 7.10 5.18
C TYR A 3 8.77 5.96 5.97
N TYR A 4 9.59 5.24 6.75
CA TYR A 4 9.08 4.12 7.53
C TYR A 4 8.00 4.58 8.51
N ASP A 5 8.28 5.65 9.25
CA ASP A 5 7.32 6.17 10.23
C ASP A 5 6.04 6.63 9.58
N GLU A 6 6.13 7.29 8.41
CA GLU A 6 4.93 7.72 7.69
C GLU A 6 4.11 6.52 7.22
N ILE A 7 4.78 5.50 6.68
CA ILE A 7 4.11 4.28 6.22
C ILE A 7 3.44 3.60 7.41
N LYS A 8 4.16 3.44 8.51
CA LYS A 8 3.63 2.79 9.71
C LYS A 8 2.42 3.53 10.25
N ASN A 9 2.49 4.86 10.31
CA ASN A 9 1.38 5.68 10.80
C ASN A 9 0.15 5.55 9.92
N LYS A 10 0.32 5.51 8.59
CA LYS A 10 -0.79 5.33 7.67
C LYS A 10 -1.45 3.97 7.85
N ILE A 11 -0.65 2.93 8.06
CA ILE A 11 -1.15 1.59 8.31
C ILE A 11 -1.95 1.55 9.62
N ILE A 12 -1.39 2.11 10.68
CA ILE A 12 -2.07 2.12 12.00
C ILE A 12 -3.37 2.90 11.91
N ASN A 13 -3.37 4.05 11.26
CA ASN A 13 -4.57 4.86 11.11
C ASN A 13 -5.65 4.12 10.32
N ASN A 14 -5.25 3.38 9.28
CA ASN A 14 -6.18 2.58 8.51
C ASN A 14 -6.78 1.43 9.34
N GLU A 15 -5.96 0.79 10.18
CA GLU A 15 -6.42 -0.27 11.06
C GLU A 15 -7.46 0.25 12.07
N ILE A 16 -7.21 1.44 12.61
CA ILE A 16 -8.15 2.09 13.53
C ILE A 16 -9.44 2.44 12.79
N TYR A 17 -9.32 3.01 11.61
CA TYR A 17 -10.47 3.40 10.78
C TYR A 17 -11.34 2.19 10.46
N ASN A 18 -10.72 1.06 10.13
CA ASN A 18 -11.44 -0.16 9.79
C ASN A 18 -12.29 -0.69 10.93
N LYS A 19 -11.92 -0.38 12.18
CA LYS A 19 -12.69 -0.79 13.35
C LYS A 19 -13.91 0.11 13.61
N VAL A 20 -13.88 1.33 13.08
CA VAL A 20 -14.90 2.34 13.37
C VAL A 20 -15.91 2.47 12.22
N LYS A 21 -15.46 2.35 10.99
CA LYS A 21 -16.27 2.62 9.79
C LYS A 21 -16.37 1.38 8.92
N ASP A 22 -17.49 0.66 9.02
CA ASP A 22 -17.67 -0.60 8.28
C ASP A 22 -17.82 -0.40 6.76
N TYR A 23 -18.72 0.49 6.36
CA TYR A 23 -19.10 0.59 4.96
C TYR A 23 -18.11 1.37 4.09
N SER A 24 -17.25 2.17 4.68
CA SER A 24 -16.25 2.94 3.91
C SER A 24 -14.82 2.43 4.09
N LYS A 25 -14.65 1.32 4.81
CA LYS A 25 -13.31 0.81 5.12
C LYS A 25 -12.54 0.37 3.88
N GLU A 26 -13.20 -0.24 2.90
CA GLU A 26 -12.52 -0.68 1.68
C GLU A 26 -12.03 0.52 0.87
N ARG A 27 -12.83 1.56 0.79
CA ARG A 27 -12.44 2.79 0.11
C ARG A 27 -11.22 3.41 0.78
N ASN A 28 -11.26 3.52 2.11
CA ASN A 28 -10.15 4.07 2.87
C ASN A 28 -8.89 3.22 2.71
N LYS A 29 -9.06 1.90 2.70
CA LYS A 29 -7.95 0.96 2.52
C LYS A 29 -7.27 1.16 1.16
N VAL A 30 -8.04 1.31 0.09
CA VAL A 30 -7.50 1.52 -1.25
C VAL A 30 -6.70 2.82 -1.31
N ILE A 31 -7.26 3.90 -0.77
CA ILE A 31 -6.59 5.19 -0.74
C ILE A 31 -5.30 5.11 0.07
N THR A 32 -5.36 4.49 1.24
CA THR A 32 -4.20 4.35 2.12
C THR A 32 -3.09 3.56 1.44
N TYR A 33 -3.45 2.45 0.79
CA TYR A 33 -2.46 1.60 0.12
C TYR A 33 -1.82 2.30 -1.08
N PHE A 34 -2.59 3.13 -1.78
CA PHE A 34 -2.04 3.95 -2.85
C PHE A 34 -0.99 4.93 -2.31
N GLU A 35 -1.31 5.59 -1.21
CA GLU A 35 -0.39 6.54 -0.58
C GLU A 35 0.86 5.85 -0.05
N ILE A 36 0.71 4.67 0.55
CA ILE A 36 1.84 3.89 1.00
C ILE A 36 2.70 3.48 -0.18
N GLY A 37 2.08 3.06 -1.28
CA GLY A 37 2.79 2.71 -2.49
C GLY A 37 3.65 3.85 -3.02
N LYS A 38 3.12 5.08 -2.95
CA LYS A 38 3.87 6.27 -3.33
C LYS A 38 5.11 6.45 -2.45
N LEU A 39 4.95 6.28 -1.14
CA LEU A 39 6.07 6.40 -0.20
C LEU A 39 7.12 5.31 -0.44
N LEU A 40 6.67 4.10 -0.75
CA LEU A 40 7.58 3.00 -1.05
C LEU A 40 8.36 3.25 -2.33
N GLU A 41 7.71 3.82 -3.33
CA GLU A 41 8.39 4.20 -4.58
C GLU A 41 9.45 5.26 -4.33
N GLU A 42 9.12 6.27 -3.54
CA GLU A 42 10.06 7.33 -3.21
C GLU A 42 11.24 6.79 -2.39
N ALA A 43 10.96 5.93 -1.40
CA ALA A 43 12.01 5.33 -0.58
C ALA A 43 12.91 4.43 -1.40
N GLY A 44 12.33 3.61 -2.30
CA GLY A 44 13.10 2.73 -3.18
C GLY A 44 13.97 3.52 -4.15
N SER A 45 13.46 4.63 -4.66
CA SER A 45 14.21 5.48 -5.56
C SER A 45 15.41 6.12 -4.85
N LYS A 46 15.23 6.47 -3.58
CA LYS A 46 16.27 7.16 -2.81
C LYS A 46 17.28 6.20 -2.18
N TYR A 47 16.85 5.05 -1.69
CA TYR A 47 17.67 4.12 -0.91
C TYR A 47 17.88 2.76 -1.57
N GLY A 48 17.23 2.50 -2.70
CA GLY A 48 17.26 1.18 -3.35
C GLY A 48 16.10 0.30 -2.90
N ASP A 49 15.76 -0.68 -3.74
CA ASP A 49 14.59 -1.54 -3.48
C ASP A 49 14.74 -2.43 -2.24
N ASP A 50 15.97 -2.65 -1.79
CA ASP A 50 16.21 -3.45 -0.58
C ASP A 50 15.58 -2.82 0.66
N ILE A 51 15.34 -1.50 0.63
CA ILE A 51 14.71 -0.80 1.74
C ILE A 51 13.30 -1.34 2.03
N ILE A 52 12.62 -1.82 0.98
CA ILE A 52 11.27 -2.37 1.13
C ILE A 52 11.30 -3.63 2.00
N GLY A 53 12.32 -4.48 1.80
CA GLY A 53 12.51 -5.66 2.65
C GLY A 53 12.77 -5.29 4.10
N GLU A 54 13.56 -4.26 4.33
CA GLU A 54 13.84 -3.79 5.69
C GLU A 54 12.57 -3.25 6.35
N TYR A 55 11.77 -2.47 5.63
CA TYR A 55 10.51 -1.95 6.14
C TYR A 55 9.54 -3.08 6.46
N SER A 56 9.48 -4.08 5.56
CA SER A 56 8.63 -5.24 5.77
C SER A 56 8.98 -5.98 7.05
N ASN A 57 10.27 -6.22 7.28
CA ASN A 57 10.71 -6.91 8.50
C ASN A 57 10.26 -6.17 9.76
N LYS A 58 10.40 -4.86 9.76
CA LYS A 58 9.96 -4.04 10.90
C LYS A 58 8.46 -4.06 11.07
N LEU A 59 7.71 -3.92 9.97
CA LEU A 59 6.26 -3.87 10.02
C LEU A 59 5.65 -5.20 10.46
N VAL A 60 6.23 -6.31 10.02
CA VAL A 60 5.76 -7.63 10.44
C VAL A 60 5.90 -7.78 11.95
N GLN A 61 6.98 -7.27 12.52
CA GLN A 61 7.23 -7.35 13.95
C GLN A 61 6.40 -6.35 14.75
N GLU A 62 6.23 -5.13 14.24
CA GLU A 62 5.63 -4.03 14.99
C GLU A 62 4.12 -3.89 14.76
N VAL A 63 3.61 -4.31 13.63
CA VAL A 63 2.21 -4.13 13.28
C VAL A 63 1.50 -5.46 13.00
N GLY A 64 2.00 -6.27 12.07
CA GLY A 64 1.36 -7.54 11.77
C GLY A 64 1.94 -8.24 10.56
N LYS A 65 1.73 -9.56 10.51
CA LYS A 65 2.30 -10.43 9.49
C LYS A 65 1.81 -10.13 8.06
N LYS A 66 0.65 -9.50 7.93
CA LYS A 66 0.10 -9.20 6.61
C LYS A 66 0.90 -8.14 5.86
N TYR A 67 1.74 -7.39 6.56
CA TYR A 67 2.58 -6.35 5.94
C TYR A 67 3.95 -6.90 5.54
N ASN A 68 3.94 -8.09 4.97
CA ASN A 68 5.15 -8.73 4.48
C ASN A 68 5.62 -8.08 3.17
N LYS A 69 6.79 -8.51 2.71
CA LYS A 69 7.42 -7.95 1.52
C LYS A 69 6.52 -7.98 0.30
N ARG A 70 5.80 -9.09 0.11
CA ARG A 70 4.90 -9.24 -1.03
C ARG A 70 3.80 -8.19 -1.01
N THR A 71 3.20 -7.98 0.16
CA THR A 71 2.14 -6.97 0.31
C THR A 71 2.66 -5.57 0.01
N LEU A 72 3.85 -5.24 0.51
CA LEU A 72 4.43 -3.91 0.26
C LEU A 72 4.75 -3.71 -1.22
N PHE A 73 5.28 -4.74 -1.89
CA PHE A 73 5.53 -4.65 -3.34
C PHE A 73 4.22 -4.51 -4.13
N ARG A 74 3.14 -5.12 -3.67
CA ARG A 74 1.82 -4.93 -4.28
C ARG A 74 1.35 -3.49 -4.17
N MET A 75 1.56 -2.88 -3.01
CA MET A 75 1.19 -1.47 -2.82
C MET A 75 2.00 -0.57 -3.73
N LYS A 76 3.30 -0.82 -3.84
CA LYS A 76 4.18 -0.07 -4.74
C LYS A 76 3.75 -0.23 -6.19
N GLN A 77 3.45 -1.46 -6.60
CA GLN A 77 2.98 -1.76 -7.94
C GLN A 77 1.65 -1.06 -8.23
N PHE A 78 0.74 -1.06 -7.26
CA PHE A 78 -0.53 -0.37 -7.37
C PHE A 78 -0.33 1.11 -7.68
N TYR A 79 0.54 1.76 -6.92
CA TYR A 79 0.85 3.17 -7.17
C TYR A 79 1.44 3.36 -8.57
N ASN A 80 2.41 2.54 -8.96
CA ASN A 80 3.09 2.68 -10.24
C ASN A 80 2.15 2.49 -11.43
N VAL A 81 1.23 1.53 -11.33
CA VAL A 81 0.30 1.24 -12.42
C VAL A 81 -0.74 2.34 -12.56
N PHE A 82 -1.26 2.85 -11.44
CA PHE A 82 -2.40 3.77 -11.47
C PHE A 82 -2.06 5.24 -11.26
N SER A 83 -0.80 5.57 -10.94
CA SER A 83 -0.43 6.95 -10.63
C SER A 83 -0.47 7.89 -11.82
N ASN A 84 -0.25 7.36 -13.02
CA ASN A 84 -0.20 8.18 -14.24
C ASN A 84 -1.57 8.36 -14.90
N GLU A 85 -2.59 7.72 -14.36
CA GLU A 85 -3.93 7.81 -14.90
C GLU A 85 -4.82 8.59 -13.95
N LYS A 86 -5.82 9.27 -14.50
CA LYS A 86 -6.78 9.98 -13.67
C LYS A 86 -7.83 9.00 -13.18
N VAL A 87 -7.38 8.03 -12.39
CA VAL A 87 -8.24 6.96 -11.91
C VAL A 87 -8.70 7.18 -10.47
N SER A 88 -8.44 8.36 -9.92
CA SER A 88 -8.83 8.67 -8.54
C SER A 88 -10.33 8.45 -8.30
N THR A 89 -11.13 8.65 -9.34
CA THR A 89 -12.57 8.40 -9.24
C THR A 89 -12.89 6.91 -9.33
N LEU A 90 -12.11 6.16 -10.11
CA LEU A 90 -12.33 4.73 -10.30
C LEU A 90 -11.81 3.90 -9.13
N TRP A 91 -10.58 4.17 -8.68
CA TRP A 91 -9.99 3.34 -7.64
C TRP A 91 -10.66 3.53 -6.27
N THR A 92 -11.44 4.58 -6.08
CA THR A 92 -12.23 4.72 -4.86
C THR A 92 -13.53 3.90 -4.91
N GLN A 93 -13.89 3.36 -6.07
CA GLN A 93 -15.11 2.58 -6.26
C GLN A 93 -14.88 1.07 -6.20
N LEU A 94 -13.61 0.63 -6.30
CA LEU A 94 -13.28 -0.79 -6.28
C LEU A 94 -12.65 -1.15 -4.94
N THR A 95 -12.79 -2.43 -4.56
CA THR A 95 -12.13 -2.92 -3.36
C THR A 95 -10.68 -3.23 -3.64
N TRP A 96 -9.88 -3.33 -2.59
CA TRP A 96 -8.47 -3.71 -2.72
C TRP A 96 -8.31 -5.07 -3.40
N SER A 97 -9.24 -6.00 -3.13
CA SER A 97 -9.20 -7.33 -3.74
C SER A 97 -9.28 -7.26 -5.26
N HIS A 98 -10.12 -6.39 -5.79
CA HIS A 98 -10.23 -6.20 -7.24
C HIS A 98 -8.92 -5.69 -7.84
N TYR A 99 -8.32 -4.68 -7.20
CA TYR A 99 -7.05 -4.13 -7.68
C TYR A 99 -5.95 -5.18 -7.63
N ARG A 100 -5.93 -5.98 -6.57
CA ARG A 100 -4.93 -7.03 -6.42
C ARG A 100 -5.04 -8.07 -7.53
N GLU A 101 -6.25 -8.42 -7.95
CA GLU A 101 -6.45 -9.35 -9.06
C GLU A 101 -5.90 -8.80 -10.35
N VAL A 102 -6.17 -7.51 -10.64
CA VAL A 102 -5.64 -6.85 -11.83
C VAL A 102 -4.12 -6.82 -11.80
N LEU A 103 -3.54 -6.50 -10.66
CA LEU A 103 -2.09 -6.45 -10.51
C LEU A 103 -1.45 -7.82 -10.66
N SER A 104 -2.15 -8.88 -10.26
CA SER A 104 -1.65 -10.25 -10.43
C SER A 104 -1.48 -10.61 -11.91
N LEU A 105 -2.36 -10.11 -12.77
CA LEU A 105 -2.24 -10.31 -14.21
C LEU A 105 -1.01 -9.60 -14.78
N GLU A 106 -0.70 -8.43 -14.24
CA GLU A 106 0.50 -7.68 -14.63
C GLU A 106 1.77 -8.43 -14.23
N ASP A 107 1.78 -9.06 -13.07
CA ASP A 107 2.93 -9.78 -12.55
C ASP A 107 3.35 -10.99 -13.41
N ILE A 108 2.42 -11.55 -14.16
CA ILE A 108 2.68 -12.72 -14.98
C ILE A 108 3.54 -12.38 -16.19
N ASN A 109 3.55 -11.14 -16.58
CA ASN A 109 4.35 -10.66 -17.70
C ASN A 109 5.79 -10.38 -17.27
#